data_963dfa2a4dc97675e51fd6e76466e0bf
#
_entry.id   963dfa2a4dc97675e51fd6e76466e0bf
#
_cell.length_a   1.000
_cell.length_b   1.000
_cell.length_c   1.000
_cell.angle_alpha   90.00
_cell.angle_beta   90.00
_cell.angle_gamma   90.00
#
_symmetry.space_group_name_H-M   'P 1'
#
loop_
_entity.id
_entity.type
_entity.pdbx_description
1 polymer ?
#
loop_
_entity_poly.entity_id
_entity_poly.type
_entity_poly.pdbx_seq_one_letter_code
_entity_poly.pdbx_strand_id
1 'polypeptide(L)'
;MRRLFVVVVTLAAVLVAAPADARPVATSERAALGRLSIPAIGVNAGITAVGVTRGGHLAIGRSVRNVYRWRAGVLPGQQGSAVLAGHTWSKGPGVFDRLGALEVGDRVVVRRNRFLVTRVRRVREMSRSEVAALFSDRGKARLVLITCGDRNTTTGVYRSRIIVHARMLVRR
;
A
#
# COMPACT_ATOMS: atom_id res chain seq x y z
N MET A 1 31.02 69.81 -39.93
CA MET A 1 30.31 68.57 -40.17
C MET A 1 30.34 67.72 -38.84
N ARG A 2 29.30 67.81 -38.01
CA ARG A 2 29.21 67.11 -36.74
C ARG A 2 28.43 65.81 -36.99
N ARG A 3 29.10 64.70 -36.85
CA ARG A 3 28.41 63.35 -36.89
C ARG A 3 27.83 63.01 -35.54
N LEU A 4 26.51 62.92 -35.52
CA LEU A 4 25.72 62.47 -34.39
C LEU A 4 25.78 60.92 -34.33
N PHE A 5 26.32 60.34 -33.23
CA PHE A 5 26.24 58.91 -32.94
C PHE A 5 24.99 58.68 -32.13
N VAL A 6 24.02 57.93 -32.69
CA VAL A 6 22.86 57.44 -31.99
C VAL A 6 23.24 56.11 -31.37
N VAL A 7 23.28 56.05 -30.02
CA VAL A 7 23.48 54.80 -29.25
C VAL A 7 22.11 54.21 -29.03
N VAL A 8 21.84 53.07 -29.70
CA VAL A 8 20.64 52.25 -29.44
C VAL A 8 20.92 51.31 -28.28
N VAL A 9 20.32 51.57 -27.12
CA VAL A 9 20.37 50.68 -25.96
C VAL A 9 19.25 49.65 -26.13
N THR A 10 19.61 48.42 -26.47
CA THR A 10 18.68 47.29 -26.49
C THR A 10 18.53 46.74 -25.08
N LEU A 11 17.35 46.93 -24.50
CA LEU A 11 16.96 46.37 -23.19
C LEU A 11 16.59 44.89 -23.38
N ALA A 12 17.49 43.97 -23.00
CA ALA A 12 17.21 42.55 -23.00
C ALA A 12 16.35 42.22 -21.73
N ALA A 13 15.09 41.93 -21.95
CA ALA A 13 14.20 41.44 -20.89
C ALA A 13 14.59 39.97 -20.56
N VAL A 14 15.22 39.74 -19.40
CA VAL A 14 15.47 38.43 -18.86
C VAL A 14 14.16 37.90 -18.27
N LEU A 15 13.53 36.98 -18.99
CA LEU A 15 12.36 36.24 -18.48
C LEU A 15 12.87 35.25 -17.42
N VAL A 16 12.74 35.59 -16.15
CA VAL A 16 12.97 34.66 -15.03
C VAL A 16 11.76 33.72 -14.98
N ALA A 17 11.93 32.52 -15.52
CA ALA A 17 10.95 31.44 -15.33
C ALA A 17 10.93 31.05 -13.85
N ALA A 18 9.81 31.31 -13.17
CA ALA A 18 9.58 30.82 -11.81
C ALA A 18 9.62 29.27 -11.81
N PRO A 19 10.28 28.65 -10.80
CA PRO A 19 10.25 27.20 -10.69
C PRO A 19 8.80 26.76 -10.47
N ALA A 20 8.31 25.88 -11.35
CA ALA A 20 7.02 25.24 -11.20
C ALA A 20 7.01 24.49 -9.86
N ASP A 21 6.11 24.84 -8.96
CA ASP A 21 5.87 24.17 -7.68
C ASP A 21 5.68 22.68 -7.92
N ALA A 22 6.73 21.92 -7.72
CA ALA A 22 6.69 20.46 -7.69
C ALA A 22 5.93 20.04 -6.42
N ARG A 23 4.60 20.03 -6.49
CA ARG A 23 3.76 19.45 -5.43
C ARG A 23 4.20 18.02 -5.20
N PRO A 24 4.47 17.61 -3.94
CA PRO A 24 5.00 16.28 -3.68
C PRO A 24 3.96 15.22 -4.10
N VAL A 25 4.27 14.51 -5.17
CA VAL A 25 3.47 13.41 -5.74
C VAL A 25 3.08 12.36 -4.67
N ALA A 26 3.94 12.19 -3.65
CA ALA A 26 3.71 11.29 -2.52
C ALA A 26 2.46 11.62 -1.67
N THR A 27 2.09 12.89 -1.55
CA THR A 27 0.91 13.30 -0.75
C THR A 27 -0.39 12.99 -1.49
N SER A 28 -0.40 13.19 -2.80
CA SER A 28 -1.55 12.88 -3.66
C SER A 28 -1.80 11.36 -3.75
N GLU A 29 -0.74 10.56 -3.85
CA GLU A 29 -0.86 9.09 -3.91
C GLU A 29 -1.38 8.50 -2.58
N ARG A 30 -0.93 9.02 -1.43
CA ARG A 30 -1.44 8.62 -0.09
C ARG A 30 -2.92 8.96 0.07
N ALA A 31 -3.34 10.15 -0.35
CA ALA A 31 -4.74 10.55 -0.34
C ALA A 31 -5.59 9.68 -1.27
N ALA A 32 -5.04 9.28 -2.43
CA ALA A 32 -5.72 8.41 -3.39
C ALA A 32 -5.94 6.98 -2.87
N LEU A 33 -5.01 6.44 -2.08
CA LEU A 33 -5.11 5.08 -1.53
C LEU A 33 -6.04 4.98 -0.31
N GLY A 34 -6.20 6.06 0.44
CA GLY A 34 -7.10 6.15 1.59
C GLY A 34 -6.65 5.34 2.80
N ARG A 35 -7.61 4.89 3.58
CA ARG A 35 -7.39 4.13 4.84
C ARG A 35 -8.01 2.74 4.75
N LEU A 36 -7.39 1.81 5.47
CA LEU A 36 -7.92 0.49 5.79
C LEU A 36 -8.58 0.57 7.16
N SER A 37 -9.81 0.08 7.26
CA SER A 37 -10.51 -0.09 8.53
C SER A 37 -10.97 -1.54 8.69
N ILE A 38 -10.67 -2.15 9.85
CA ILE A 38 -11.10 -3.50 10.23
C ILE A 38 -11.58 -3.41 11.69
N PRO A 39 -12.88 -3.12 11.94
CA PRO A 39 -13.39 -2.88 13.28
C PRO A 39 -13.17 -4.05 14.25
N ALA A 40 -13.35 -5.29 13.80
CA ALA A 40 -13.21 -6.51 14.61
C ALA A 40 -11.86 -6.62 15.34
N ILE A 41 -10.80 -6.04 14.77
CA ILE A 41 -9.45 -6.06 15.36
C ILE A 41 -8.90 -4.66 15.65
N GLY A 42 -9.73 -3.62 15.57
CA GLY A 42 -9.37 -2.24 15.91
C GLY A 42 -8.40 -1.57 14.91
N VAL A 43 -8.28 -2.06 13.69
CA VAL A 43 -7.39 -1.47 12.68
C VAL A 43 -8.03 -0.25 12.02
N ASN A 44 -7.30 0.87 12.02
CA ASN A 44 -7.60 2.06 11.23
C ASN A 44 -6.28 2.69 10.76
N ALA A 45 -5.79 2.32 9.60
CA ALA A 45 -4.43 2.63 9.15
C ALA A 45 -4.40 3.24 7.75
N GLY A 46 -3.43 4.15 7.54
CA GLY A 46 -3.13 4.69 6.22
C GLY A 46 -2.50 3.64 5.31
N ILE A 47 -2.82 3.69 4.02
CA ILE A 47 -2.24 2.81 3.01
C ILE A 47 -1.13 3.58 2.28
N THR A 48 0.03 2.94 2.11
CA THR A 48 1.18 3.48 1.39
C THR A 48 1.53 2.55 0.23
N ALA A 49 1.69 3.11 -0.98
CA ALA A 49 2.16 2.34 -2.13
C ALA A 49 3.68 2.15 -2.06
N VAL A 50 4.14 0.92 -2.31
CA VAL A 50 5.55 0.55 -2.28
C VAL A 50 5.92 -0.27 -3.51
N GLY A 51 7.18 -0.23 -3.88
CA GLY A 51 7.76 -1.07 -4.93
C GLY A 51 8.14 -2.45 -4.41
N VAL A 52 9.00 -3.12 -5.19
CA VAL A 52 9.66 -4.38 -4.82
C VAL A 52 11.16 -4.13 -4.63
N THR A 53 11.78 -4.91 -3.76
CA THR A 53 13.24 -4.91 -3.56
C THR A 53 13.93 -5.60 -4.73
N ARG A 54 15.26 -5.51 -4.82
CA ARG A 54 16.06 -6.26 -5.80
C ARG A 54 15.83 -7.78 -5.70
N GLY A 55 15.53 -8.31 -4.51
CA GLY A 55 15.20 -9.72 -4.28
C GLY A 55 13.75 -10.11 -4.59
N GLY A 56 12.95 -9.21 -5.23
CA GLY A 56 11.56 -9.51 -5.60
C GLY A 56 10.55 -9.48 -4.44
N HIS A 57 10.95 -9.02 -3.25
CA HIS A 57 10.04 -8.88 -2.11
C HIS A 57 9.38 -7.52 -2.07
N LEU A 58 8.16 -7.43 -1.56
CA LEU A 58 7.49 -6.14 -1.34
C LEU A 58 8.34 -5.27 -0.39
N ALA A 59 8.67 -4.06 -0.82
CA ALA A 59 9.51 -3.12 -0.09
C ALA A 59 8.73 -2.46 1.06
N ILE A 60 8.32 -3.26 2.05
CA ILE A 60 7.53 -2.80 3.20
C ILE A 60 8.33 -1.76 3.99
N GLY A 61 7.74 -0.58 4.20
CA GLY A 61 8.36 0.51 4.95
C GLY A 61 8.50 0.21 6.45
N ARG A 62 9.22 1.06 7.16
CA ARG A 62 9.53 0.88 8.60
C ARG A 62 8.37 1.13 9.54
N SER A 63 7.34 1.87 9.12
CA SER A 63 6.21 2.20 9.99
C SER A 63 5.40 0.96 10.33
N VAL A 64 5.34 0.60 11.58
CA VAL A 64 4.53 -0.52 12.09
C VAL A 64 3.04 -0.21 12.13
N ARG A 65 2.66 1.05 11.96
CA ARG A 65 1.26 1.53 12.00
C ARG A 65 0.62 1.69 10.61
N ASN A 66 1.43 1.60 9.54
CA ASN A 66 0.96 1.72 8.17
C ASN A 66 0.72 0.35 7.53
N VAL A 67 -0.15 0.36 6.53
CA VAL A 67 -0.38 -0.76 5.64
C VAL A 67 0.24 -0.45 4.28
N TYR A 68 0.81 -1.43 3.64
CA TYR A 68 1.58 -1.30 2.41
C TYR A 68 0.93 -2.05 1.27
N ARG A 69 0.77 -1.41 0.13
CA ARG A 69 0.27 -1.98 -1.12
C ARG A 69 1.38 -2.01 -2.17
N TRP A 70 1.45 -3.09 -2.94
CA TRP A 70 2.30 -3.08 -4.13
C TRP A 70 1.82 -2.03 -5.14
N ARG A 71 2.72 -1.11 -5.55
CA ARG A 71 2.38 0.03 -6.40
C ARG A 71 1.82 -0.39 -7.75
N ALA A 72 2.44 -1.39 -8.40
CA ALA A 72 2.00 -1.94 -9.68
C ALA A 72 0.85 -2.95 -9.57
N GLY A 73 0.43 -3.32 -8.35
CA GLY A 73 -0.66 -4.29 -8.15
C GLY A 73 -2.04 -3.68 -8.23
N VAL A 74 -3.04 -4.55 -8.23
CA VAL A 74 -4.47 -4.22 -8.28
C VAL A 74 -4.88 -3.26 -7.15
N LEU A 75 -5.71 -2.28 -7.46
CA LEU A 75 -6.30 -1.38 -6.45
C LEU A 75 -7.50 -2.05 -5.77
N PRO A 76 -7.73 -1.80 -4.45
CA PRO A 76 -8.91 -2.29 -3.77
C PRO A 76 -10.20 -1.87 -4.46
N GLY A 77 -11.01 -2.85 -4.85
CA GLY A 77 -12.26 -2.66 -5.57
C GLY A 77 -12.17 -2.90 -7.08
N GLN A 78 -10.99 -3.02 -7.65
CA GLN A 78 -10.80 -3.43 -9.04
C GLN A 78 -10.82 -4.97 -9.17
N GLN A 79 -11.01 -5.45 -10.39
CA GLN A 79 -10.89 -6.87 -10.74
C GLN A 79 -9.54 -7.42 -10.28
N GLY A 80 -9.53 -8.66 -9.77
CA GLY A 80 -8.33 -9.30 -9.26
C GLY A 80 -8.12 -9.14 -7.76
N SER A 81 -6.90 -9.35 -7.31
CA SER A 81 -6.47 -9.32 -5.90
C SER A 81 -5.73 -8.04 -5.55
N ALA A 82 -6.32 -7.20 -4.73
CA ALA A 82 -5.60 -6.12 -4.07
C ALA A 82 -4.89 -6.68 -2.83
N VAL A 83 -3.55 -6.65 -2.82
CA VAL A 83 -2.75 -7.17 -1.71
C VAL A 83 -2.30 -6.03 -0.81
N LEU A 84 -2.59 -6.14 0.47
CA LEU A 84 -2.16 -5.22 1.53
C LEU A 84 -1.32 -5.98 2.56
N ALA A 85 -0.11 -5.51 2.81
CA ALA A 85 0.79 -6.06 3.82
C ALA A 85 0.96 -5.09 4.99
N GLY A 86 1.14 -5.62 6.19
CA GLY A 86 1.38 -4.83 7.40
C GLY A 86 2.29 -5.56 8.36
N HIS A 87 2.92 -4.81 9.25
CA HIS A 87 3.79 -5.40 10.26
C HIS A 87 3.01 -6.04 11.39
N THR A 88 3.52 -7.16 11.88
CA THR A 88 3.39 -7.65 13.24
C THR A 88 4.63 -7.22 14.02
N TRP A 89 4.46 -6.71 15.23
CA TRP A 89 5.58 -6.19 16.00
C TRP A 89 5.60 -6.76 17.43
N SER A 90 6.80 -7.13 17.90
CA SER A 90 6.96 -7.78 19.20
C SER A 90 7.26 -6.81 20.35
N LYS A 91 7.59 -5.55 20.01
CA LYS A 91 7.95 -4.51 20.99
C LYS A 91 6.87 -3.44 21.18
N GLY A 92 5.68 -3.69 20.63
CA GLY A 92 4.55 -2.77 20.68
C GLY A 92 3.49 -3.10 19.63
N PRO A 93 2.43 -2.28 19.48
CA PRO A 93 1.33 -2.59 18.59
C PRO A 93 1.72 -2.40 17.12
N GLY A 94 1.86 -3.51 16.40
CA GLY A 94 1.89 -3.55 14.94
C GLY A 94 0.49 -3.52 14.35
N VAL A 95 0.34 -2.95 13.15
CA VAL A 95 -0.97 -2.75 12.51
C VAL A 95 -1.73 -4.06 12.31
N PHE A 96 -1.03 -5.17 12.13
CA PHE A 96 -1.61 -6.48 11.88
C PHE A 96 -1.30 -7.54 12.94
N ASP A 97 -0.98 -7.14 14.18
CA ASP A 97 -0.73 -8.10 15.28
C ASP A 97 -1.91 -9.04 15.51
N ARG A 98 -3.13 -8.54 15.34
CA ARG A 98 -4.36 -9.30 15.55
C ARG A 98 -4.99 -9.84 14.26
N LEU A 99 -4.26 -9.81 13.13
CA LEU A 99 -4.82 -10.22 11.83
C LEU A 99 -5.32 -11.67 11.85
N GLY A 100 -4.67 -12.55 12.60
CA GLY A 100 -5.06 -13.95 12.75
C GLY A 100 -6.31 -14.19 13.61
N ALA A 101 -6.81 -13.17 14.30
CA ALA A 101 -8.03 -13.22 15.10
C ALA A 101 -9.30 -12.86 14.29
N LEU A 102 -9.15 -12.57 12.99
CA LEU A 102 -10.30 -12.34 12.12
C LEU A 102 -11.05 -13.64 11.84
N GLU A 103 -12.36 -13.51 11.71
CA GLU A 103 -13.28 -14.61 11.41
C GLU A 103 -13.94 -14.40 10.04
N VAL A 104 -14.46 -15.50 9.48
CA VAL A 104 -15.27 -15.45 8.25
C VAL A 104 -16.52 -14.60 8.51
N GLY A 105 -16.77 -13.61 7.64
CA GLY A 105 -17.86 -12.66 7.82
C GLY A 105 -17.43 -11.31 8.38
N ASP A 106 -16.24 -11.17 8.94
CA ASP A 106 -15.72 -9.89 9.42
C ASP A 106 -15.60 -8.87 8.28
N ARG A 107 -15.89 -7.62 8.63
CA ARG A 107 -15.87 -6.51 7.66
C ARG A 107 -14.49 -5.89 7.56
N VAL A 108 -14.08 -5.67 6.31
CA VAL A 108 -12.90 -4.90 5.95
C VAL A 108 -13.32 -3.79 5.01
N VAL A 109 -12.92 -2.56 5.30
CA VAL A 109 -13.26 -1.39 4.49
C VAL A 109 -12.00 -0.71 3.99
N VAL A 110 -11.92 -0.48 2.68
CA VAL A 110 -10.88 0.35 2.06
C VAL A 110 -11.56 1.45 1.26
N ARG A 111 -11.46 2.69 1.74
CA ARG A 111 -12.21 3.83 1.20
C ARG A 111 -13.72 3.53 1.26
N ARG A 112 -14.39 3.50 0.10
CA ARG A 112 -15.82 3.16 -0.05
C ARG A 112 -16.08 1.68 -0.35
N ASN A 113 -15.02 0.89 -0.57
CA ASN A 113 -15.14 -0.52 -0.91
C ASN A 113 -15.27 -1.35 0.38
N ARG A 114 -16.29 -2.18 0.44
CA ARG A 114 -16.54 -3.08 1.58
C ARG A 114 -16.23 -4.50 1.15
N PHE A 115 -15.56 -5.22 2.04
CA PHE A 115 -15.19 -6.62 1.84
C PHE A 115 -15.65 -7.43 3.04
N LEU A 116 -15.95 -8.73 2.84
CA LEU A 116 -16.14 -9.70 3.90
C LEU A 116 -15.01 -10.72 3.87
N VAL A 117 -14.45 -11.01 5.02
CA VAL A 117 -13.49 -12.09 5.20
C VAL A 117 -14.13 -13.41 4.77
N THR A 118 -13.43 -14.17 3.95
CA THR A 118 -13.88 -15.49 3.47
C THR A 118 -12.97 -16.61 3.96
N ARG A 119 -11.73 -16.28 4.32
CA ARG A 119 -10.77 -17.27 4.78
C ARG A 119 -9.62 -16.62 5.53
N VAL A 120 -9.20 -17.22 6.63
CA VAL A 120 -7.95 -16.90 7.35
C VAL A 120 -7.05 -18.14 7.30
N ARG A 121 -5.79 -17.94 6.89
CA ARG A 121 -4.80 -19.02 6.76
C ARG A 121 -3.51 -18.63 7.47
N ARG A 122 -2.90 -19.61 8.13
CA ARG A 122 -1.52 -19.56 8.56
C ARG A 122 -0.70 -20.49 7.68
N VAL A 123 0.32 -19.96 7.01
CA VAL A 123 1.16 -20.71 6.07
C VAL A 123 2.62 -20.52 6.43
N ARG A 124 3.42 -21.59 6.40
CA ARG A 124 4.87 -21.54 6.61
C ARG A 124 5.61 -21.33 5.30
N GLU A 125 5.17 -22.02 4.28
CA GLU A 125 5.74 -21.96 2.94
C GLU A 125 4.63 -21.81 1.91
N MET A 126 4.97 -21.19 0.80
CA MET A 126 4.10 -21.06 -0.36
C MET A 126 4.90 -21.34 -1.62
N SER A 127 4.32 -22.12 -2.51
CA SER A 127 4.85 -22.31 -3.86
C SER A 127 4.80 -21.00 -4.65
N ARG A 128 5.58 -20.91 -5.73
CA ARG A 128 5.53 -19.75 -6.64
C ARG A 128 4.14 -19.52 -7.23
N SER A 129 3.42 -20.60 -7.54
CA SER A 129 2.04 -20.52 -8.06
C SER A 129 1.05 -19.97 -7.03
N GLU A 130 1.16 -20.37 -5.75
CA GLU A 130 0.36 -19.81 -4.67
C GLU A 130 0.63 -18.32 -4.46
N VAL A 131 1.90 -17.91 -4.48
CA VAL A 131 2.27 -16.49 -4.41
C VAL A 131 1.69 -15.74 -5.61
N ALA A 132 1.85 -16.24 -6.84
CA ALA A 132 1.30 -15.61 -8.03
C ALA A 132 -0.25 -15.49 -7.95
N ALA A 133 -0.93 -16.48 -7.41
CA ALA A 133 -2.39 -16.45 -7.22
C ALA A 133 -2.84 -15.34 -6.24
N LEU A 134 -2.03 -15.05 -5.20
CA LEU A 134 -2.32 -13.93 -4.27
C LEU A 134 -2.27 -12.56 -4.98
N PHE A 135 -1.42 -12.41 -5.98
CA PHE A 135 -1.22 -11.14 -6.71
C PHE A 135 -1.92 -11.11 -8.08
N SER A 136 -2.79 -12.08 -8.36
CA SER A 136 -3.48 -12.18 -9.65
C SER A 136 -4.38 -10.97 -9.91
N ASP A 137 -4.32 -10.42 -11.11
CA ASP A 137 -5.17 -9.36 -11.63
C ASP A 137 -6.50 -9.87 -12.22
N ARG A 138 -6.71 -11.20 -12.22
CA ARG A 138 -7.87 -11.88 -12.82
C ARG A 138 -8.93 -12.23 -11.80
N GLY A 139 -10.15 -12.40 -12.29
CA GLY A 139 -11.32 -12.82 -11.50
C GLY A 139 -11.99 -11.66 -10.76
N LYS A 140 -12.98 -11.98 -9.93
CA LYS A 140 -13.75 -10.96 -9.17
C LYS A 140 -12.86 -10.17 -8.21
N ALA A 141 -13.26 -8.94 -7.91
CA ALA A 141 -12.57 -8.08 -6.95
C ALA A 141 -12.47 -8.74 -5.57
N ARG A 142 -11.25 -8.87 -5.06
CA ARG A 142 -10.94 -9.44 -3.75
C ARG A 142 -9.82 -8.68 -3.07
N LEU A 143 -9.76 -8.81 -1.76
CA LEU A 143 -8.71 -8.23 -0.93
C LEU A 143 -7.93 -9.36 -0.26
N VAL A 144 -6.61 -9.23 -0.23
CA VAL A 144 -5.71 -10.12 0.49
C VAL A 144 -4.92 -9.30 1.50
N LEU A 145 -4.99 -9.67 2.79
CA LEU A 145 -4.21 -9.06 3.86
C LEU A 145 -3.13 -10.04 4.29
N ILE A 146 -1.89 -9.54 4.48
CA ILE A 146 -0.74 -10.40 4.79
C ILE A 146 0.07 -9.78 5.93
N THR A 147 0.44 -10.61 6.90
CA THR A 147 1.43 -10.27 7.94
C THR A 147 2.33 -11.45 8.28
N CYS A 148 3.36 -11.20 9.08
CA CYS A 148 4.20 -12.25 9.66
C CYS A 148 3.48 -12.95 10.81
N GLY A 149 3.78 -14.22 11.03
CA GLY A 149 3.26 -15.02 12.13
C GLY A 149 4.33 -15.92 12.75
N ASP A 150 4.01 -16.56 13.87
CA ASP A 150 4.86 -17.54 14.57
C ASP A 150 6.27 -17.00 14.83
N ARG A 151 6.36 -15.88 15.55
CA ARG A 151 7.64 -15.34 15.97
C ARG A 151 8.31 -16.28 16.96
N ASN A 152 9.51 -16.72 16.64
CA ASN A 152 10.37 -17.39 17.60
C ASN A 152 10.86 -16.36 18.62
N THR A 153 10.61 -16.58 19.91
CA THR A 153 10.94 -15.62 20.99
C THR A 153 12.44 -15.49 21.21
N THR A 154 13.21 -16.58 20.97
CA THR A 154 14.65 -16.61 21.14
C THR A 154 15.39 -15.93 19.99
N THR A 155 15.03 -16.27 18.73
CA THR A 155 15.74 -15.76 17.54
C THR A 155 15.11 -14.50 16.96
N GLY A 156 13.88 -14.16 17.34
CA GLY A 156 13.11 -13.05 16.76
C GLY A 156 12.59 -13.32 15.34
N VAL A 157 12.85 -14.49 14.78
CA VAL A 157 12.47 -14.85 13.39
C VAL A 157 11.00 -15.25 13.32
N TYR A 158 10.29 -14.75 12.31
CA TYR A 158 8.92 -15.12 12.00
C TYR A 158 8.91 -16.31 11.02
N ARG A 159 8.27 -17.42 11.42
CA ARG A 159 8.28 -18.68 10.69
C ARG A 159 7.08 -18.90 9.77
N SER A 160 6.08 -18.04 9.84
CA SER A 160 4.88 -18.17 9.03
C SER A 160 4.39 -16.83 8.49
N ARG A 161 3.35 -16.89 7.66
CA ARG A 161 2.54 -15.74 7.25
C ARG A 161 1.09 -16.01 7.61
N ILE A 162 0.41 -14.98 8.08
CA ILE A 162 -1.04 -14.97 8.22
C ILE A 162 -1.58 -14.29 6.97
N ILE A 163 -2.47 -14.99 6.27
CA ILE A 163 -3.09 -14.54 5.04
C ILE A 163 -4.60 -14.55 5.22
N VAL A 164 -5.21 -13.39 5.03
CA VAL A 164 -6.67 -13.21 5.09
C VAL A 164 -7.16 -12.92 3.69
N HIS A 165 -8.14 -13.69 3.23
CA HIS A 165 -8.84 -13.46 1.98
C HIS A 165 -10.20 -12.84 2.27
N ALA A 166 -10.56 -11.79 1.52
CA ALA A 166 -11.87 -11.17 1.62
C ALA A 166 -12.44 -10.89 0.22
N ARG A 167 -13.74 -11.16 0.04
CA ARG A 167 -14.48 -10.85 -1.18
C ARG A 167 -15.13 -9.48 -1.10
N MET A 168 -15.18 -8.78 -2.21
CA MET A 168 -15.90 -7.51 -2.29
C MET A 168 -17.40 -7.71 -2.16
N LEU A 169 -18.06 -6.84 -1.39
CA LEU A 169 -19.51 -6.69 -1.39
C LEU A 169 -19.91 -5.78 -2.53
N VAL A 170 -20.70 -6.33 -3.47
CA VAL A 170 -21.32 -5.52 -4.51
C VAL A 170 -22.40 -4.65 -3.85
N ARG A 171 -22.39 -3.34 -4.12
CA ARG A 171 -23.53 -2.48 -3.74
C ARG A 171 -24.72 -2.90 -4.60
N ARG A 172 -25.76 -3.35 -3.95
CA ARG A 172 -27.09 -3.39 -4.56
C ARG A 172 -27.67 -1.98 -4.61
#